data_7cf33000134004db8455e2e902b26c23
#
_entry.id   7cf33000134004db8455e2e902b26c23
#
_cell.length_a   1.000
_cell.length_b   1.000
_cell.length_c   1.000
_cell.angle_alpha   90.00
_cell.angle_beta   90.00
_cell.angle_gamma   90.00
#
_symmetry.space_group_name_H-M   'P 1'
#
loop_
_entity.id
_entity.type
_entity.pdbx_description
1 polymer ?
#
loop_
_entity_poly.entity_id
_entity_poly.type
_entity_poly.pdbx_seq_one_letter_code
_entity_poly.pdbx_strand_id
1 'polypeptide(L)'
;MNSDKITETAYLQRIVPALMEWYPNHRRDLPWRLHPLPYYVWISEVMLQQTRVETVIPYYQRFLKELPTVGALAGCPPEKLMKLWEGIGYYSRARNLQRAADMVMEVYGGHIPEAREELLKLPGIGSYTASAISSIAYGRCEAAVDGNVLRVSTRLLEDSACIDEPKVKKRWEKIWTAVMRQYQESHPEEKSFPGTFNQAMMEIGATVCVPGGTPACSRCPLSAFCLAHLHAKELLYPVRKTKQPRRVEKRTVLLITDGGRIVIRKRSGKGLLAGMWELPNAEGTLTQKEALSYAERLGLSPLRIRPLPPARHIFTHIEWDMTGWQVLAETLEDLKTDGTKPAGREPEAAKNAAERTVSDASGAWALVTVQQAERQYAIPAAFSAYLKVAGIRPKAMLQKERKESAVRKAGYEGCSGSR
;
A
#
# COMPACT_ATOMS: atom_id res chain seq x y z
N MET A 1 -0.43 -9.79 -53.70
CA MET A 1 -1.28 -10.35 -52.64
C MET A 1 -0.92 -9.59 -51.37
N ASN A 2 -1.70 -8.58 -51.02
CA ASN A 2 -1.57 -7.85 -49.75
C ASN A 2 -2.05 -8.79 -48.65
N SER A 3 -1.15 -9.30 -47.82
CA SER A 3 -1.53 -9.93 -46.58
C SER A 3 -2.03 -8.81 -45.66
N ASP A 4 -3.35 -8.72 -45.47
CA ASP A 4 -3.95 -7.86 -44.47
C ASP A 4 -3.37 -8.22 -43.10
N LYS A 5 -2.37 -7.41 -42.64
CA LYS A 5 -1.91 -7.45 -41.28
C LYS A 5 -3.06 -6.97 -40.43
N ILE A 6 -3.80 -7.89 -39.82
CA ILE A 6 -4.79 -7.57 -38.81
C ILE A 6 -4.08 -6.67 -37.78
N THR A 7 -4.62 -5.47 -37.56
CA THR A 7 -4.07 -4.58 -36.54
C THR A 7 -4.19 -5.21 -35.14
N GLU A 8 -3.28 -4.89 -34.24
CA GLU A 8 -3.36 -5.36 -32.83
C GLU A 8 -4.77 -5.14 -32.24
N THR A 9 -5.38 -3.99 -32.53
CA THR A 9 -6.73 -3.65 -32.05
C THR A 9 -7.79 -4.60 -32.65
N ALA A 10 -7.76 -4.86 -33.95
CA ALA A 10 -8.72 -5.76 -34.59
C ALA A 10 -8.57 -7.22 -34.10
N TYR A 11 -7.35 -7.66 -33.83
CA TYR A 11 -7.13 -8.96 -33.20
C TYR A 11 -7.74 -9.04 -31.81
N LEU A 12 -7.49 -8.01 -30.97
CA LEU A 12 -7.95 -7.96 -29.60
C LEU A 12 -9.46 -7.72 -29.45
N GLN A 13 -10.15 -7.18 -30.46
CA GLN A 13 -11.61 -7.12 -30.50
C GLN A 13 -12.25 -8.51 -30.35
N ARG A 14 -11.61 -9.54 -30.87
CA ARG A 14 -12.13 -10.92 -30.85
C ARG A 14 -12.26 -11.51 -29.45
N ILE A 15 -11.50 -10.98 -28.46
CA ILE A 15 -11.56 -11.49 -27.09
C ILE A 15 -12.71 -10.91 -26.27
N VAL A 16 -13.28 -9.75 -26.71
CA VAL A 16 -14.26 -9.01 -25.91
C VAL A 16 -15.50 -9.86 -25.58
N PRO A 17 -16.15 -10.54 -26.56
CA PRO A 17 -17.32 -11.35 -26.22
C PRO A 17 -17.05 -12.45 -25.20
N ALA A 18 -15.95 -13.21 -25.37
CA ALA A 18 -15.58 -14.29 -24.45
C ALA A 18 -15.26 -13.76 -23.04
N LEU A 19 -14.65 -12.57 -22.94
CA LEU A 19 -14.35 -11.93 -21.68
C LEU A 19 -15.63 -11.46 -20.97
N MET A 20 -16.58 -10.87 -21.71
CA MET A 20 -17.82 -10.35 -21.16
C MET A 20 -18.78 -11.47 -20.72
N GLU A 21 -18.80 -12.60 -21.43
CA GLU A 21 -19.56 -13.79 -21.03
C GLU A 21 -18.96 -14.44 -19.76
N TRP A 22 -17.64 -14.51 -19.67
CA TRP A 22 -16.95 -15.14 -18.55
C TRP A 22 -17.09 -14.37 -17.23
N TYR A 23 -16.94 -13.05 -17.26
CA TYR A 23 -16.78 -12.22 -16.07
C TYR A 23 -17.94 -12.28 -15.07
N PRO A 24 -19.22 -12.21 -15.46
CA PRO A 24 -20.32 -12.26 -14.50
C PRO A 24 -20.34 -13.52 -13.64
N ASN A 25 -19.91 -14.64 -14.20
CA ASN A 25 -19.96 -15.96 -13.56
C ASN A 25 -18.69 -16.31 -12.76
N HIS A 26 -17.61 -15.52 -12.91
CA HIS A 26 -16.30 -15.86 -12.32
C HIS A 26 -15.71 -14.73 -11.47
N ARG A 27 -16.36 -13.58 -11.44
CA ARG A 27 -15.89 -12.45 -10.61
C ARG A 27 -16.00 -12.77 -9.13
N ARG A 28 -14.99 -12.37 -8.35
CA ARG A 28 -15.06 -12.44 -6.89
C ARG A 28 -16.07 -11.42 -6.36
N ASP A 29 -16.80 -11.79 -5.30
CA ASP A 29 -17.66 -10.86 -4.55
C ASP A 29 -16.81 -9.94 -3.70
N LEU A 30 -16.66 -8.69 -4.16
CA LEU A 30 -15.85 -7.68 -3.49
C LEU A 30 -16.73 -6.49 -3.09
N PRO A 31 -16.59 -5.95 -1.86
CA PRO A 31 -17.48 -4.90 -1.35
C PRO A 31 -17.60 -3.67 -2.26
N TRP A 32 -16.52 -3.28 -2.93
CA TRP A 32 -16.48 -2.12 -3.83
C TRP A 32 -17.14 -2.35 -5.20
N ARG A 33 -17.54 -3.59 -5.51
CA ARG A 33 -18.27 -3.95 -6.73
C ARG A 33 -19.78 -3.91 -6.59
N LEU A 34 -20.28 -3.89 -5.34
CA LEU A 34 -21.72 -3.89 -5.06
C LEU A 34 -22.37 -2.55 -5.45
N HIS A 35 -21.69 -1.45 -5.13
CA HIS A 35 -22.14 -0.10 -5.40
C HIS A 35 -20.96 0.72 -5.94
N PRO A 36 -20.70 0.71 -7.27
CA PRO A 36 -19.52 1.33 -7.87
C PRO A 36 -19.67 2.86 -7.98
N LEU A 37 -20.02 3.53 -6.87
CA LEU A 37 -20.05 4.97 -6.79
C LEU A 37 -18.62 5.54 -6.90
N PRO A 38 -18.43 6.74 -7.47
CA PRO A 38 -17.10 7.31 -7.72
C PRO A 38 -16.20 7.35 -6.49
N TYR A 39 -16.75 7.74 -5.34
CA TYR A 39 -16.01 7.76 -4.07
C TYR A 39 -15.59 6.35 -3.63
N TYR A 40 -16.48 5.37 -3.76
CA TYR A 40 -16.23 4.00 -3.34
C TYR A 40 -15.18 3.32 -4.22
N VAL A 41 -15.26 3.55 -5.53
CA VAL A 41 -14.23 3.09 -6.48
C VAL A 41 -12.89 3.75 -6.16
N TRP A 42 -12.87 5.06 -5.97
CA TRP A 42 -11.64 5.77 -5.64
C TRP A 42 -10.96 5.23 -4.38
N ILE A 43 -11.71 5.06 -3.27
CA ILE A 43 -11.16 4.52 -2.02
C ILE A 43 -10.60 3.12 -2.23
N SER A 44 -11.34 2.22 -2.90
CA SER A 44 -10.89 0.85 -3.14
C SER A 44 -9.62 0.82 -3.98
N GLU A 45 -9.56 1.59 -5.08
CA GLU A 45 -8.41 1.62 -5.97
C GLU A 45 -7.15 2.14 -5.28
N VAL A 46 -7.28 3.17 -4.45
CA VAL A 46 -6.15 3.67 -3.66
C VAL A 46 -5.70 2.66 -2.60
N MET A 47 -6.63 1.98 -1.94
CA MET A 47 -6.28 0.95 -0.94
C MET A 47 -5.62 -0.28 -1.57
N LEU A 48 -6.03 -0.68 -2.77
CA LEU A 48 -5.51 -1.83 -3.50
C LEU A 48 -4.11 -1.62 -4.08
N GLN A 49 -3.63 -0.36 -4.19
CA GLN A 49 -2.26 -0.10 -4.63
C GLN A 49 -1.25 -0.84 -3.75
N GLN A 50 -0.59 -1.86 -4.32
CA GLN A 50 0.42 -2.71 -3.64
C GLN A 50 -0.07 -3.38 -2.34
N THR A 51 -1.38 -3.54 -2.17
CA THR A 51 -1.99 -4.22 -1.02
C THR A 51 -2.92 -5.33 -1.51
N ARG A 52 -2.86 -6.50 -0.87
CA ARG A 52 -3.68 -7.66 -1.25
C ARG A 52 -5.15 -7.42 -0.94
N VAL A 53 -6.03 -7.95 -1.79
CA VAL A 53 -7.49 -7.84 -1.68
C VAL A 53 -8.00 -8.23 -0.30
N GLU A 54 -7.58 -9.39 0.21
CA GLU A 54 -8.03 -9.93 1.52
C GLU A 54 -7.61 -9.03 2.69
N THR A 55 -6.54 -8.24 2.51
CA THR A 55 -6.12 -7.25 3.50
C THR A 55 -6.99 -5.99 3.38
N VAL A 56 -7.34 -5.57 2.16
CA VAL A 56 -8.09 -4.33 1.91
C VAL A 56 -9.53 -4.43 2.40
N ILE A 57 -10.21 -5.57 2.21
CA ILE A 57 -11.64 -5.72 2.54
C ILE A 57 -12.02 -5.15 3.93
N PRO A 58 -11.43 -5.59 5.05
CA PRO A 58 -11.81 -5.09 6.37
C PRO A 58 -11.43 -3.62 6.60
N TYR A 59 -10.39 -3.10 5.92
CA TYR A 59 -10.02 -1.69 5.98
C TYR A 59 -11.02 -0.82 5.23
N TYR A 60 -11.40 -1.22 4.04
CA TYR A 60 -12.37 -0.54 3.20
C TYR A 60 -13.72 -0.39 3.90
N GLN A 61 -14.24 -1.49 4.45
CA GLN A 61 -15.51 -1.48 5.18
C GLN A 61 -15.48 -0.55 6.39
N ARG A 62 -14.41 -0.61 7.20
CA ARG A 62 -14.24 0.28 8.34
C ARG A 62 -14.07 1.74 7.92
N PHE A 63 -13.29 1.98 6.87
CA PHE A 63 -13.02 3.33 6.36
C PHE A 63 -14.30 4.01 5.89
N LEU A 64 -15.12 3.34 5.10
CA LEU A 64 -16.39 3.88 4.62
C LEU A 64 -17.43 4.06 5.72
N LYS A 65 -17.39 3.23 6.77
CA LYS A 65 -18.24 3.43 7.95
C LYS A 65 -17.90 4.74 8.68
N GLU A 66 -16.60 5.06 8.81
CA GLU A 66 -16.12 6.25 9.52
C GLU A 66 -16.11 7.51 8.64
N LEU A 67 -15.86 7.34 7.35
CA LEU A 67 -15.69 8.41 6.36
C LEU A 67 -16.52 8.07 5.11
N PRO A 68 -17.85 8.18 5.16
CA PRO A 68 -18.74 7.71 4.09
C PRO A 68 -18.78 8.61 2.86
N THR A 69 -18.26 9.83 2.93
CA THR A 69 -18.31 10.83 1.85
C THR A 69 -16.97 11.53 1.67
N VAL A 70 -16.80 12.20 0.52
CA VAL A 70 -15.63 13.04 0.23
C VAL A 70 -15.48 14.14 1.30
N GLY A 71 -16.58 14.80 1.68
CA GLY A 71 -16.57 15.83 2.72
C GLY A 71 -16.17 15.30 4.09
N ALA A 72 -16.62 14.09 4.46
CA ALA A 72 -16.17 13.44 5.70
C ALA A 72 -14.67 13.12 5.69
N LEU A 73 -14.13 12.77 4.53
CA LEU A 73 -12.70 12.51 4.36
C LEU A 73 -11.89 13.81 4.42
N ALA A 74 -12.32 14.87 3.75
CA ALA A 74 -11.68 16.18 3.78
C ALA A 74 -11.63 16.74 5.22
N GLY A 75 -12.74 16.73 5.94
CA GLY A 75 -12.83 17.21 7.32
C GLY A 75 -12.23 16.27 8.39
N CYS A 76 -11.65 15.13 8.00
CA CYS A 76 -11.11 14.17 8.96
C CYS A 76 -9.79 14.69 9.58
N PRO A 77 -9.65 14.70 10.92
CA PRO A 77 -8.37 14.99 11.54
C PRO A 77 -7.25 14.07 11.02
N PRO A 78 -6.07 14.61 10.67
CA PRO A 78 -4.97 13.82 10.09
C PRO A 78 -4.57 12.60 10.93
N GLU A 79 -4.55 12.73 12.26
CA GLU A 79 -4.23 11.64 13.18
C GLU A 79 -5.28 10.51 13.11
N LYS A 80 -6.57 10.85 13.04
CA LYS A 80 -7.66 9.88 12.87
C LYS A 80 -7.53 9.16 11.52
N LEU A 81 -7.26 9.88 10.44
CA LEU A 81 -7.04 9.29 9.12
C LEU A 81 -5.87 8.31 9.12
N MET A 82 -4.73 8.72 9.68
CA MET A 82 -3.55 7.85 9.78
C MET A 82 -3.82 6.60 10.63
N LYS A 83 -4.64 6.73 11.69
CA LYS A 83 -5.05 5.60 12.53
C LYS A 83 -6.02 4.64 11.83
N LEU A 84 -6.92 5.14 10.98
CA LEU A 84 -7.78 4.32 10.12
C LEU A 84 -6.96 3.55 9.08
N TRP A 85 -5.85 4.14 8.61
CA TRP A 85 -4.97 3.57 7.60
C TRP A 85 -3.87 2.66 8.17
N GLU A 86 -3.69 2.64 9.50
CA GLU A 86 -2.62 1.89 10.16
C GLU A 86 -2.68 0.41 9.82
N GLY A 87 -1.57 -0.12 9.27
CA GLY A 87 -1.39 -1.54 8.95
C GLY A 87 -1.46 -1.90 7.46
N ILE A 88 -2.00 -1.04 6.58
CA ILE A 88 -1.99 -1.30 5.14
C ILE A 88 -0.80 -0.67 4.40
N GLY A 89 0.04 0.08 5.11
CA GLY A 89 1.29 0.63 4.56
C GLY A 89 1.10 1.76 3.55
N TYR A 90 2.24 2.23 2.98
CA TYR A 90 2.23 3.30 1.97
C TYR A 90 1.40 4.52 2.39
N TYR A 91 1.67 5.05 3.56
CA TYR A 91 0.88 6.08 4.23
C TYR A 91 0.76 7.41 3.45
N SER A 92 1.64 7.64 2.48
CA SER A 92 1.50 8.74 1.51
C SER A 92 0.19 8.68 0.74
N ARG A 93 -0.38 7.47 0.53
CA ARG A 93 -1.69 7.29 -0.12
C ARG A 93 -2.80 7.95 0.69
N ALA A 94 -2.83 7.73 2.02
CA ALA A 94 -3.82 8.34 2.89
C ALA A 94 -3.74 9.89 2.89
N ARG A 95 -2.51 10.43 2.97
CA ARG A 95 -2.31 11.88 2.90
C ARG A 95 -2.71 12.47 1.55
N ASN A 96 -2.34 11.81 0.45
CA ASN A 96 -2.73 12.25 -0.88
C ASN A 96 -4.25 12.15 -1.07
N LEU A 97 -4.87 11.09 -0.54
CA LEU A 97 -6.32 10.89 -0.57
C LEU A 97 -7.05 12.05 0.12
N GLN A 98 -6.58 12.49 1.29
CA GLN A 98 -7.15 13.64 1.99
C GLN A 98 -6.97 14.94 1.20
N ARG A 99 -5.75 15.23 0.75
CA ARG A 99 -5.48 16.42 -0.07
C ARG A 99 -6.31 16.46 -1.37
N ALA A 100 -6.55 15.29 -1.97
CA ALA A 100 -7.41 15.19 -3.13
C ALA A 100 -8.89 15.40 -2.75
N ALA A 101 -9.32 14.93 -1.58
CA ALA A 101 -10.67 15.21 -1.06
C ALA A 101 -10.88 16.70 -0.78
N ASP A 102 -9.89 17.38 -0.19
CA ASP A 102 -9.91 18.84 -0.01
C ASP A 102 -10.11 19.54 -1.36
N MET A 103 -9.31 19.16 -2.36
CA MET A 103 -9.42 19.75 -3.71
C MET A 103 -10.77 19.43 -4.38
N VAL A 104 -11.34 18.24 -4.18
CA VAL A 104 -12.67 17.89 -4.68
C VAL A 104 -13.74 18.77 -4.04
N MET A 105 -13.63 19.05 -2.74
CA MET A 105 -14.57 19.96 -2.06
C MET A 105 -14.44 21.39 -2.56
N GLU A 106 -13.22 21.89 -2.69
CA GLU A 106 -12.94 23.29 -3.03
C GLU A 106 -13.19 23.62 -4.53
N VAL A 107 -12.77 22.74 -5.44
CA VAL A 107 -12.75 23.01 -6.88
C VAL A 107 -13.96 22.40 -7.58
N TYR A 108 -14.43 21.24 -7.12
CA TYR A 108 -15.50 20.49 -7.80
C TYR A 108 -16.79 20.39 -6.97
N GLY A 109 -16.93 21.20 -5.92
CA GLY A 109 -18.16 21.26 -5.10
C GLY A 109 -18.53 19.94 -4.44
N GLY A 110 -17.53 19.09 -4.13
CA GLY A 110 -17.74 17.77 -3.52
C GLY A 110 -18.05 16.65 -4.53
N HIS A 111 -18.09 16.94 -5.83
CA HIS A 111 -18.34 15.96 -6.89
C HIS A 111 -17.02 15.48 -7.51
N ILE A 112 -16.77 14.19 -7.48
CA ILE A 112 -15.60 13.62 -8.12
C ILE A 112 -15.74 13.77 -9.64
N PRO A 113 -14.78 14.38 -10.37
CA PRO A 113 -14.91 14.60 -11.80
C PRO A 113 -14.95 13.29 -12.59
N GLU A 114 -15.69 13.27 -13.71
CA GLU A 114 -15.80 12.12 -14.60
C GLU A 114 -14.63 12.01 -15.56
N ALA A 115 -14.16 13.19 -16.05
CA ALA A 115 -13.13 13.26 -17.06
C ALA A 115 -11.77 12.84 -16.50
N ARG A 116 -11.10 11.94 -17.21
CA ARG A 116 -9.77 11.43 -16.84
C ARG A 116 -8.75 12.54 -16.62
N GLU A 117 -8.78 13.57 -17.45
CA GLU A 117 -7.89 14.73 -17.41
C GLU A 117 -8.05 15.52 -16.11
N GLU A 118 -9.27 15.66 -15.61
CA GLU A 118 -9.57 16.33 -14.34
C GLU A 118 -9.17 15.45 -13.13
N LEU A 119 -9.43 14.15 -13.22
CA LEU A 119 -9.00 13.18 -12.20
C LEU A 119 -7.48 13.16 -12.03
N LEU A 120 -6.71 13.31 -13.12
CA LEU A 120 -5.24 13.37 -13.09
C LEU A 120 -4.67 14.59 -12.35
N LYS A 121 -5.46 15.65 -12.16
CA LYS A 121 -5.04 16.84 -11.38
C LYS A 121 -5.10 16.60 -9.88
N LEU A 122 -5.84 15.58 -9.44
CA LEU A 122 -6.03 15.26 -8.02
C LEU A 122 -4.76 14.59 -7.44
N PRO A 123 -4.29 15.03 -6.26
CA PRO A 123 -3.12 14.46 -5.60
C PRO A 123 -3.21 12.95 -5.41
N GLY A 124 -2.20 12.21 -5.88
CA GLY A 124 -2.12 10.76 -5.74
C GLY A 124 -2.97 9.94 -6.71
N ILE A 125 -3.71 10.58 -7.62
CA ILE A 125 -4.41 9.92 -8.71
C ILE A 125 -3.50 9.89 -9.94
N GLY A 126 -3.04 8.70 -10.28
CA GLY A 126 -2.27 8.45 -11.50
C GLY A 126 -3.16 7.94 -12.63
N SER A 127 -2.54 7.71 -13.81
CA SER A 127 -3.19 7.21 -15.03
C SER A 127 -4.14 6.02 -14.78
N TYR A 128 -3.68 5.01 -14.03
CA TYR A 128 -4.48 3.85 -13.71
C TYR A 128 -5.74 4.20 -12.88
N THR A 129 -5.54 4.91 -11.75
CA THR A 129 -6.67 5.24 -10.85
C THR A 129 -7.67 6.18 -11.53
N ALA A 130 -7.19 7.14 -12.34
CA ALA A 130 -8.06 8.01 -13.11
C ALA A 130 -8.92 7.21 -14.11
N SER A 131 -8.30 6.31 -14.89
CA SER A 131 -9.02 5.44 -15.82
C SER A 131 -9.98 4.46 -15.12
N ALA A 132 -9.60 3.92 -13.96
CA ALA A 132 -10.47 3.04 -13.19
C ALA A 132 -11.73 3.77 -12.69
N ILE A 133 -11.58 4.96 -12.10
CA ILE A 133 -12.73 5.78 -11.66
C ILE A 133 -13.60 6.17 -12.86
N SER A 134 -12.99 6.71 -13.93
CA SER A 134 -13.69 7.20 -15.11
C SER A 134 -14.49 6.08 -15.81
N SER A 135 -13.93 4.88 -15.89
CA SER A 135 -14.62 3.75 -16.54
C SER A 135 -15.61 3.02 -15.63
N ILE A 136 -15.23 2.70 -14.39
CA ILE A 136 -16.06 1.87 -13.50
C ILE A 136 -17.25 2.66 -12.95
N ALA A 137 -17.03 3.93 -12.58
CA ALA A 137 -18.08 4.73 -11.98
C ALA A 137 -18.91 5.55 -13.00
N TYR A 138 -18.30 5.90 -14.14
CA TYR A 138 -18.93 6.79 -15.12
C TYR A 138 -19.10 6.20 -16.52
N GLY A 139 -18.64 4.95 -16.74
CA GLY A 139 -18.81 4.26 -18.03
C GLY A 139 -18.01 4.86 -19.19
N ARG A 140 -16.92 5.62 -18.91
CA ARG A 140 -16.09 6.19 -19.95
C ARG A 140 -15.12 5.16 -20.51
N CYS A 141 -14.92 5.15 -21.83
CA CYS A 141 -13.96 4.26 -22.49
C CYS A 141 -12.52 4.67 -22.21
N GLU A 142 -12.06 4.42 -20.98
CA GLU A 142 -10.70 4.67 -20.51
C GLU A 142 -10.10 3.38 -19.94
N ALA A 143 -8.99 2.92 -20.54
CA ALA A 143 -8.37 1.65 -20.13
C ALA A 143 -7.57 1.78 -18.84
N ALA A 144 -7.93 1.01 -17.83
CA ALA A 144 -7.23 0.93 -16.55
C ALA A 144 -6.16 -0.17 -16.60
N VAL A 145 -4.93 0.19 -16.98
CA VAL A 145 -3.84 -0.76 -17.18
C VAL A 145 -2.93 -0.82 -15.95
N ASP A 146 -3.06 -1.90 -15.18
CA ASP A 146 -2.21 -2.26 -14.04
C ASP A 146 -1.20 -3.36 -14.41
N GLY A 147 -0.45 -3.87 -13.44
CA GLY A 147 0.48 -4.97 -13.65
C GLY A 147 -0.19 -6.30 -14.03
N ASN A 148 -1.46 -6.51 -13.66
CA ASN A 148 -2.24 -7.68 -14.07
C ASN A 148 -2.64 -7.58 -15.53
N VAL A 149 -3.20 -6.44 -15.92
CA VAL A 149 -3.60 -6.16 -17.30
C VAL A 149 -2.38 -6.22 -18.23
N LEU A 150 -1.24 -5.62 -17.86
CA LEU A 150 0.01 -5.70 -18.64
C LEU A 150 0.45 -7.15 -18.86
N ARG A 151 0.41 -7.97 -17.82
CA ARG A 151 0.76 -9.39 -17.93
C ARG A 151 -0.16 -10.16 -18.87
N VAL A 152 -1.46 -9.96 -18.76
CA VAL A 152 -2.45 -10.56 -19.67
C VAL A 152 -2.20 -10.10 -21.11
N SER A 153 -2.04 -8.79 -21.30
CA SER A 153 -1.83 -8.17 -22.62
C SER A 153 -0.58 -8.68 -23.31
N THR A 154 0.55 -8.74 -22.60
CA THR A 154 1.82 -9.22 -23.17
C THR A 154 1.78 -10.71 -23.51
N ARG A 155 1.05 -11.52 -22.75
CA ARG A 155 0.84 -12.93 -23.07
C ARG A 155 -0.09 -13.12 -24.27
N LEU A 156 -1.13 -12.30 -24.39
CA LEU A 156 -2.07 -12.36 -25.53
C LEU A 156 -1.35 -12.18 -26.87
N LEU A 157 -0.40 -11.25 -26.97
CA LEU A 157 0.29 -10.89 -28.21
C LEU A 157 1.77 -11.29 -28.26
N GLU A 158 2.28 -12.06 -27.30
CA GLU A 158 3.72 -12.37 -27.16
C GLU A 158 4.60 -11.10 -27.18
N ASP A 159 4.11 -10.03 -26.55
CA ASP A 159 4.82 -8.76 -26.52
C ASP A 159 6.07 -8.84 -25.62
N SER A 160 7.24 -8.80 -26.23
CA SER A 160 8.54 -8.87 -25.57
C SER A 160 9.02 -7.53 -24.99
N ALA A 161 8.25 -6.46 -25.14
CA ALA A 161 8.61 -5.17 -24.56
C ALA A 161 8.56 -5.23 -23.02
N CYS A 162 9.58 -4.63 -22.37
CA CYS A 162 9.70 -4.64 -20.94
C CYS A 162 8.57 -3.81 -20.29
N ILE A 163 7.69 -4.46 -19.50
CA ILE A 163 6.52 -3.81 -18.91
C ILE A 163 6.86 -2.77 -17.84
N ASP A 164 8.09 -2.73 -17.35
CA ASP A 164 8.55 -1.72 -16.40
C ASP A 164 8.94 -0.39 -17.07
N GLU A 165 8.81 -0.32 -18.41
CA GLU A 165 9.00 0.92 -19.17
C GLU A 165 7.68 1.70 -19.33
N PRO A 166 7.62 2.98 -18.92
CA PRO A 166 6.39 3.78 -18.99
C PRO A 166 5.77 3.86 -20.38
N LYS A 167 6.60 3.83 -21.44
CA LYS A 167 6.12 3.86 -22.84
C LYS A 167 5.29 2.62 -23.19
N VAL A 168 5.63 1.44 -22.64
CA VAL A 168 4.91 0.18 -22.87
C VAL A 168 3.52 0.24 -22.24
N LYS A 169 3.44 0.73 -21.00
CA LYS A 169 2.14 0.94 -20.34
C LYS A 169 1.26 1.91 -21.13
N LYS A 170 1.80 3.07 -21.56
CA LYS A 170 1.06 4.05 -22.37
C LYS A 170 0.59 3.48 -23.71
N ARG A 171 1.37 2.61 -24.35
CA ARG A 171 0.97 1.90 -25.58
C ARG A 171 -0.24 1.01 -25.30
N TRP A 172 -0.21 0.19 -24.26
CA TRP A 172 -1.30 -0.69 -23.89
C TRP A 172 -2.55 0.06 -23.45
N GLU A 173 -2.41 1.19 -22.75
CA GLU A 173 -3.53 2.09 -22.44
C GLU A 173 -4.24 2.55 -23.71
N LYS A 174 -3.49 2.97 -24.75
CA LYS A 174 -4.05 3.40 -26.03
C LYS A 174 -4.74 2.27 -26.78
N ILE A 175 -4.11 1.09 -26.85
CA ILE A 175 -4.66 -0.09 -27.53
C ILE A 175 -5.99 -0.49 -26.90
N TRP A 176 -6.02 -0.69 -25.57
CA TRP A 176 -7.23 -1.11 -24.89
C TRP A 176 -8.33 -0.04 -24.92
N THR A 177 -7.98 1.23 -24.84
CA THR A 177 -8.95 2.32 -25.02
C THR A 177 -9.57 2.29 -26.42
N ALA A 178 -8.77 2.03 -27.46
CA ALA A 178 -9.28 1.88 -28.83
C ALA A 178 -10.19 0.66 -28.97
N VAL A 179 -9.81 -0.50 -28.38
CA VAL A 179 -10.67 -1.72 -28.35
C VAL A 179 -12.00 -1.40 -27.67
N MET A 180 -11.97 -0.73 -26.52
CA MET A 180 -13.20 -0.40 -25.79
C MET A 180 -14.11 0.54 -26.59
N ARG A 181 -13.55 1.58 -27.22
CA ARG A 181 -14.30 2.55 -28.02
C ARG A 181 -14.96 1.88 -29.22
N GLN A 182 -14.22 1.07 -29.98
CA GLN A 182 -14.74 0.36 -31.12
C GLN A 182 -15.89 -0.60 -30.74
N TYR A 183 -15.78 -1.31 -29.59
CA TYR A 183 -16.86 -2.16 -29.10
C TYR A 183 -18.08 -1.34 -28.70
N GLN A 184 -17.88 -0.24 -27.94
CA GLN A 184 -18.94 0.63 -27.46
C GLN A 184 -19.70 1.32 -28.62
N GLU A 185 -19.02 1.67 -29.71
CA GLU A 185 -19.66 2.21 -30.90
C GLU A 185 -20.66 1.23 -31.53
N SER A 186 -20.37 -0.07 -31.45
CA SER A 186 -21.26 -1.13 -31.96
C SER A 186 -22.32 -1.55 -30.93
N HIS A 187 -22.16 -1.20 -29.66
CA HIS A 187 -23.05 -1.59 -28.55
C HIS A 187 -23.30 -0.38 -27.63
N PRO A 188 -23.93 0.70 -28.12
CA PRO A 188 -24.10 1.95 -27.39
C PRO A 188 -25.02 1.82 -26.17
N GLU A 189 -25.87 0.78 -26.12
CA GLU A 189 -26.77 0.45 -25.01
C GLU A 189 -26.03 -0.09 -23.79
N GLU A 190 -24.85 -0.70 -23.96
CA GLU A 190 -24.06 -1.31 -22.89
C GLU A 190 -23.23 -0.27 -22.11
N LYS A 191 -23.88 0.70 -21.45
CA LYS A 191 -23.21 1.81 -20.75
C LYS A 191 -22.24 1.38 -19.67
N SER A 192 -22.42 0.22 -19.07
CA SER A 192 -21.53 -0.33 -18.03
C SER A 192 -20.33 -1.11 -18.60
N PHE A 193 -20.31 -1.32 -19.92
CA PHE A 193 -19.26 -2.11 -20.58
C PHE A 193 -17.83 -1.66 -20.24
N PRO A 194 -17.46 -0.38 -20.29
CA PRO A 194 -16.08 0.02 -20.06
C PRO A 194 -15.58 -0.37 -18.65
N GLY A 195 -16.40 -0.15 -17.63
CA GLY A 195 -16.07 -0.56 -16.27
C GLY A 195 -16.02 -2.07 -16.10
N THR A 196 -16.94 -2.79 -16.72
CA THR A 196 -16.99 -4.26 -16.73
C THR A 196 -15.78 -4.86 -17.41
N PHE A 197 -15.37 -4.33 -18.56
CA PHE A 197 -14.20 -4.76 -19.31
C PHE A 197 -12.90 -4.60 -18.48
N ASN A 198 -12.68 -3.43 -17.90
CA ASN A 198 -11.52 -3.19 -17.06
C ASN A 198 -11.46 -4.14 -15.87
N GLN A 199 -12.58 -4.32 -15.16
CA GLN A 199 -12.66 -5.25 -14.04
C GLN A 199 -12.44 -6.70 -14.47
N ALA A 200 -12.94 -7.12 -15.63
CA ALA A 200 -12.76 -8.47 -16.17
C ALA A 200 -11.29 -8.75 -16.52
N MET A 201 -10.60 -7.80 -17.15
CA MET A 201 -9.16 -7.92 -17.44
C MET A 201 -8.32 -8.02 -16.17
N MET A 202 -8.64 -7.22 -15.14
CA MET A 202 -8.00 -7.31 -13.83
C MET A 202 -8.28 -8.66 -13.16
N GLU A 203 -9.53 -9.17 -13.25
CA GLU A 203 -9.94 -10.42 -12.62
C GLU A 203 -9.23 -11.62 -13.23
N ILE A 204 -9.16 -11.71 -14.56
CA ILE A 204 -8.36 -12.75 -15.23
C ILE A 204 -6.91 -12.71 -14.75
N GLY A 205 -6.31 -11.52 -14.70
CA GLY A 205 -4.95 -11.36 -14.20
C GLY A 205 -4.78 -11.80 -12.75
N ALA A 206 -5.78 -11.57 -11.90
CA ALA A 206 -5.71 -11.90 -10.49
C ALA A 206 -5.98 -13.39 -10.18
N THR A 207 -6.82 -14.08 -10.99
CA THR A 207 -7.36 -15.41 -10.66
C THR A 207 -6.95 -16.52 -11.61
N VAL A 208 -6.66 -16.20 -12.85
CA VAL A 208 -6.37 -17.18 -13.91
C VAL A 208 -4.96 -17.01 -14.45
N CYS A 209 -4.65 -15.85 -15.00
CA CYS A 209 -3.36 -15.52 -15.59
C CYS A 209 -2.38 -14.97 -14.53
N VAL A 210 -2.11 -15.75 -13.49
CA VAL A 210 -1.38 -15.32 -12.27
C VAL A 210 0.11 -15.04 -12.54
N PRO A 211 0.76 -14.20 -11.69
CA PRO A 211 2.21 -14.02 -11.70
C PRO A 211 2.89 -15.17 -10.95
N GLY A 212 4.02 -15.63 -11.46
CA GLY A 212 4.85 -16.66 -10.78
C GLY A 212 4.17 -18.03 -10.78
N GLY A 213 4.76 -18.98 -11.48
CA GLY A 213 4.22 -20.31 -11.69
C GLY A 213 3.38 -20.41 -12.97
N THR A 214 2.79 -21.58 -13.19
CA THR A 214 2.00 -21.90 -14.38
C THR A 214 0.62 -21.25 -14.28
N PRO A 215 0.20 -20.41 -15.26
CA PRO A 215 -1.15 -19.87 -15.29
C PRO A 215 -2.19 -20.97 -15.59
N ALA A 216 -3.42 -20.78 -15.15
CA ALA A 216 -4.50 -21.75 -15.35
C ALA A 216 -5.15 -21.59 -16.72
N CYS A 217 -4.38 -21.79 -17.80
CA CYS A 217 -4.82 -21.56 -19.19
C CYS A 217 -6.00 -22.42 -19.60
N SER A 218 -6.16 -23.63 -19.05
CA SER A 218 -7.33 -24.50 -19.31
C SER A 218 -8.67 -23.92 -18.83
N ARG A 219 -8.63 -22.94 -17.90
CA ARG A 219 -9.83 -22.23 -17.40
C ARG A 219 -9.94 -20.80 -17.94
N CYS A 220 -9.02 -20.41 -18.83
CA CYS A 220 -8.96 -19.06 -19.35
C CYS A 220 -9.91 -18.87 -20.51
N PRO A 221 -10.86 -17.92 -20.49
CA PRO A 221 -11.76 -17.66 -21.61
C PRO A 221 -11.02 -17.13 -22.84
N LEU A 222 -9.78 -16.65 -22.65
CA LEU A 222 -8.95 -16.09 -23.71
C LEU A 222 -7.92 -17.08 -24.27
N SER A 223 -7.94 -18.36 -23.86
CA SER A 223 -6.92 -19.35 -24.23
C SER A 223 -6.82 -19.55 -25.77
N ALA A 224 -7.94 -19.58 -26.47
CA ALA A 224 -7.98 -19.73 -27.92
C ALA A 224 -7.41 -18.52 -28.71
N PHE A 225 -7.27 -17.36 -28.04
CA PHE A 225 -6.75 -16.14 -28.62
C PHE A 225 -5.36 -15.76 -28.06
N CYS A 226 -4.83 -16.52 -27.11
CA CYS A 226 -3.59 -16.19 -26.42
C CYS A 226 -2.39 -16.78 -27.18
N LEU A 227 -1.60 -15.94 -27.87
CA LEU A 227 -0.45 -16.41 -28.64
C LEU A 227 0.57 -17.11 -27.75
N ALA A 228 0.86 -16.58 -26.57
CA ALA A 228 1.79 -17.22 -25.64
C ALA A 228 1.31 -18.62 -25.20
N HIS A 229 0.00 -18.84 -25.09
CA HIS A 229 -0.54 -20.16 -24.78
C HIS A 229 -0.48 -21.10 -26.00
N LEU A 230 -0.85 -20.61 -27.16
CA LEU A 230 -0.80 -21.40 -28.41
C LEU A 230 0.63 -21.87 -28.75
N HIS A 231 1.64 -21.11 -28.34
CA HIS A 231 3.06 -21.42 -28.57
C HIS A 231 3.78 -21.97 -27.33
N ALA A 232 3.07 -22.27 -26.23
CA ALA A 232 3.63 -22.76 -24.95
C ALA A 232 4.73 -21.85 -24.36
N LYS A 233 4.52 -20.52 -24.43
CA LYS A 233 5.49 -19.48 -24.00
C LYS A 233 4.97 -18.60 -22.85
N GLU A 234 3.95 -19.00 -22.11
CA GLU A 234 3.31 -18.18 -21.08
C GLU A 234 4.28 -17.68 -20.00
N LEU A 235 5.31 -18.51 -19.71
CA LEU A 235 6.30 -18.19 -18.68
C LEU A 235 7.37 -17.18 -19.14
N LEU A 236 7.50 -16.94 -20.46
CA LEU A 236 8.41 -15.95 -20.99
C LEU A 236 7.90 -14.51 -20.83
N TYR A 237 6.59 -14.36 -20.61
CA TYR A 237 5.94 -13.06 -20.50
C TYR A 237 5.27 -12.85 -19.13
N PRO A 238 5.28 -11.65 -18.59
CA PRO A 238 5.85 -10.41 -19.13
C PRO A 238 7.37 -10.32 -18.95
N VAL A 239 8.05 -9.65 -19.87
CA VAL A 239 9.46 -9.28 -19.70
C VAL A 239 9.59 -8.15 -18.67
N ARG A 240 10.48 -8.31 -17.70
CA ARG A 240 10.72 -7.35 -16.61
C ARG A 240 12.20 -7.04 -16.43
N LYS A 241 12.48 -5.86 -15.88
CA LYS A 241 13.84 -5.52 -15.42
C LYS A 241 14.25 -6.40 -14.24
N THR A 242 15.53 -6.74 -14.20
CA THR A 242 16.11 -7.41 -13.02
C THR A 242 15.98 -6.51 -11.79
N LYS A 243 15.45 -7.06 -10.71
CA LYS A 243 15.29 -6.30 -9.46
C LYS A 243 16.65 -6.04 -8.85
N GLN A 244 16.91 -4.78 -8.51
CA GLN A 244 18.07 -4.41 -7.73
C GLN A 244 17.94 -4.91 -6.28
N PRO A 245 19.03 -5.32 -5.63
CA PRO A 245 19.01 -5.68 -4.22
C PRO A 245 18.59 -4.48 -3.36
N ARG A 246 17.92 -4.76 -2.25
CA ARG A 246 17.53 -3.70 -1.30
C ARG A 246 18.75 -3.17 -0.57
N ARG A 247 18.74 -1.87 -0.28
CA ARG A 247 19.71 -1.26 0.63
C ARG A 247 19.39 -1.70 2.06
N VAL A 248 20.36 -2.26 2.76
CA VAL A 248 20.24 -2.62 4.18
C VAL A 248 20.69 -1.44 5.02
N GLU A 249 19.83 -0.99 5.93
CA GLU A 249 20.11 0.06 6.92
C GLU A 249 20.10 -0.55 8.32
N LYS A 250 21.21 -0.40 9.03
CA LYS A 250 21.29 -0.75 10.46
C LYS A 250 20.63 0.33 11.29
N ARG A 251 19.79 -0.06 12.25
CA ARG A 251 19.13 0.87 13.17
C ARG A 251 19.11 0.32 14.59
N THR A 252 19.22 1.21 15.56
CA THR A 252 19.00 0.88 16.96
C THR A 252 17.72 1.53 17.45
N VAL A 253 16.79 0.71 17.94
CA VAL A 253 15.50 1.16 18.49
C VAL A 253 15.59 1.22 20.00
N LEU A 254 15.10 2.31 20.61
CA LEU A 254 15.06 2.50 22.05
C LEU A 254 13.60 2.43 22.54
N LEU A 255 13.32 1.45 23.38
CA LEU A 255 12.08 1.38 24.14
C LEU A 255 12.31 2.06 25.49
N ILE A 256 12.02 3.36 25.55
CA ILE A 256 12.21 4.17 26.78
C ILE A 256 10.87 4.18 27.54
N THR A 257 10.92 3.84 28.83
CA THR A 257 9.71 3.66 29.65
C THR A 257 9.99 4.04 31.12
N ASP A 258 8.93 4.43 31.84
CA ASP A 258 8.90 4.56 33.30
C ASP A 258 8.18 3.36 33.97
N GLY A 259 7.85 2.31 33.18
CA GLY A 259 7.09 1.15 33.63
C GLY A 259 5.59 1.24 33.33
N GLY A 260 5.00 2.41 33.22
CA GLY A 260 3.59 2.65 32.91
C GLY A 260 3.36 3.28 31.53
N ARG A 261 4.31 4.09 31.09
CA ARG A 261 4.27 4.84 29.84
C ARG A 261 5.53 4.57 29.01
N ILE A 262 5.44 4.86 27.73
CA ILE A 262 6.56 4.83 26.79
C ILE A 262 6.73 6.18 26.11
N VAL A 263 7.94 6.44 25.65
CA VAL A 263 8.26 7.60 24.82
C VAL A 263 8.03 7.22 23.35
N ILE A 264 7.28 8.06 22.63
CA ILE A 264 7.16 8.00 21.17
C ILE A 264 7.50 9.35 20.56
N ARG A 265 7.92 9.33 19.29
CA ARG A 265 8.30 10.51 18.54
C ARG A 265 7.53 10.57 17.21
N LYS A 266 7.07 11.75 16.80
CA LYS A 266 6.49 11.96 15.47
C LYS A 266 7.62 12.22 14.46
N ARG A 267 7.63 11.45 13.37
CA ARG A 267 8.58 11.65 12.28
C ARG A 267 8.28 12.94 11.51
N SER A 268 9.30 13.49 10.88
CA SER A 268 9.13 14.63 9.97
C SER A 268 8.10 14.34 8.86
N GLY A 269 7.53 15.39 8.26
CA GLY A 269 6.56 15.28 7.16
C GLY A 269 7.14 14.75 5.85
N LYS A 270 8.46 14.43 5.78
CA LYS A 270 9.17 13.96 4.59
C LYS A 270 9.87 12.63 4.84
N GLY A 271 10.15 11.89 3.75
CA GLY A 271 10.92 10.63 3.81
C GLY A 271 10.09 9.39 4.19
N LEU A 272 10.79 8.33 4.54
CA LEU A 272 10.19 7.03 4.90
C LEU A 272 9.34 7.17 6.16
N LEU A 273 8.11 6.64 6.15
CA LEU A 273 7.14 6.71 7.26
C LEU A 273 6.83 8.14 7.73
N ALA A 274 6.91 9.13 6.85
CA ALA A 274 6.70 10.54 7.14
C ALA A 274 5.39 10.79 7.92
N GLY A 275 5.48 11.63 8.97
CA GLY A 275 4.32 12.02 9.81
C GLY A 275 3.73 10.91 10.69
N MET A 276 4.33 9.72 10.70
CA MET A 276 3.96 8.63 11.60
C MET A 276 4.63 8.79 12.96
N TRP A 277 4.06 8.14 13.96
CA TRP A 277 4.69 8.01 15.26
C TRP A 277 5.64 6.81 15.28
N GLU A 278 6.73 6.91 16.04
CA GLU A 278 7.73 5.84 16.13
C GLU A 278 8.31 5.74 17.54
N LEU A 279 8.90 4.59 17.84
CA LEU A 279 9.82 4.50 18.97
C LEU A 279 11.08 5.31 18.66
N PRO A 280 11.72 5.99 19.65
CA PRO A 280 13.01 6.62 19.48
C PRO A 280 13.99 5.66 18.81
N ASN A 281 14.71 6.10 17.79
CA ASN A 281 15.68 5.26 17.09
C ASN A 281 16.80 6.09 16.49
N ALA A 282 17.95 5.46 16.30
CA ALA A 282 19.14 6.03 15.70
C ALA A 282 19.64 5.15 14.54
N GLU A 283 20.36 5.77 13.62
CA GLU A 283 21.09 5.03 12.57
C GLU A 283 22.30 4.30 13.16
N GLY A 284 22.61 3.13 12.61
CA GLY A 284 23.69 2.29 13.08
C GLY A 284 23.31 1.41 14.27
N THR A 285 24.34 0.78 14.85
CA THR A 285 24.24 -0.08 16.03
C THR A 285 24.84 0.64 17.22
N LEU A 286 24.00 1.05 18.16
CA LEU A 286 24.44 1.69 19.41
C LEU A 286 24.89 0.64 20.42
N THR A 287 26.00 0.90 21.07
CA THR A 287 26.43 0.20 22.30
C THR A 287 25.51 0.58 23.47
N GLN A 288 25.61 -0.18 24.56
CA GLN A 288 24.86 0.13 25.79
C GLN A 288 25.13 1.55 26.30
N LYS A 289 26.40 1.98 26.29
CA LYS A 289 26.80 3.33 26.73
C LYS A 289 26.19 4.42 25.85
N GLU A 290 26.21 4.26 24.54
CA GLU A 290 25.62 5.20 23.59
C GLU A 290 24.09 5.26 23.72
N ALA A 291 23.43 4.14 23.99
CA ALA A 291 21.99 4.10 24.23
C ALA A 291 21.59 4.81 25.52
N LEU A 292 22.39 4.68 26.60
CA LEU A 292 22.22 5.46 27.84
C LEU A 292 22.39 6.95 27.57
N SER A 293 23.49 7.32 26.91
CA SER A 293 23.75 8.73 26.55
C SER A 293 22.66 9.31 25.64
N TYR A 294 22.00 8.48 24.84
CA TYR A 294 20.85 8.93 24.05
C TYR A 294 19.67 9.34 24.95
N ALA A 295 19.34 8.51 25.96
CA ALA A 295 18.26 8.84 26.91
C ALA A 295 18.60 10.07 27.78
N GLU A 296 19.86 10.19 28.23
CA GLU A 296 20.36 11.33 28.99
C GLU A 296 20.26 12.64 28.20
N ARG A 297 20.58 12.63 26.91
CA ARG A 297 20.40 13.79 26.01
C ARG A 297 18.95 14.24 25.90
N LEU A 298 18.00 13.31 26.04
CA LEU A 298 16.57 13.62 26.09
C LEU A 298 16.16 14.19 27.47
N GLY A 299 17.11 14.37 28.43
CA GLY A 299 16.85 14.89 29.76
C GLY A 299 16.38 13.83 30.76
N LEU A 300 16.44 12.58 30.41
CA LEU A 300 15.96 11.47 31.23
C LEU A 300 17.08 10.94 32.13
N SER A 301 16.71 10.38 33.29
CA SER A 301 17.60 9.69 34.24
C SER A 301 17.42 8.17 34.13
N PRO A 302 18.30 7.46 33.39
CA PRO A 302 18.17 6.01 33.22
C PRO A 302 18.49 5.25 34.51
N LEU A 303 17.58 4.39 34.96
CA LEU A 303 17.78 3.50 36.11
C LEU A 303 18.32 2.13 35.68
N ARG A 304 17.84 1.64 34.54
CA ARG A 304 18.19 0.29 34.04
C ARG A 304 18.16 0.25 32.54
N ILE A 305 19.10 -0.49 31.95
CA ILE A 305 19.10 -0.80 30.52
C ILE A 305 19.24 -2.31 30.28
N ARG A 306 18.53 -2.82 29.29
CA ARG A 306 18.67 -4.22 28.84
C ARG A 306 18.57 -4.32 27.32
N PRO A 307 19.29 -5.28 26.69
CA PRO A 307 19.17 -5.50 25.26
C PRO A 307 17.79 -6.06 24.92
N LEU A 308 17.29 -5.73 23.75
CA LEU A 308 16.10 -6.31 23.13
C LEU A 308 16.51 -7.25 21.99
N PRO A 309 15.66 -8.25 21.65
CA PRO A 309 15.93 -9.12 20.52
C PRO A 309 16.09 -8.33 19.22
N PRO A 310 17.02 -8.76 18.32
CA PRO A 310 17.14 -8.15 17.01
C PRO A 310 15.86 -8.36 16.20
N ALA A 311 15.58 -7.44 15.29
CA ALA A 311 14.41 -7.48 14.44
C ALA A 311 14.74 -7.00 13.03
N ARG A 312 13.96 -7.43 12.06
CA ARG A 312 14.11 -7.09 10.66
C ARG A 312 12.80 -6.61 10.08
N HIS A 313 12.86 -5.53 9.31
CA HIS A 313 11.69 -5.05 8.59
C HIS A 313 12.02 -4.70 7.15
N ILE A 314 11.19 -5.18 6.22
CA ILE A 314 11.42 -5.05 4.79
C ILE A 314 10.43 -4.03 4.22
N PHE A 315 10.97 -2.95 3.67
CA PHE A 315 10.25 -2.00 2.82
C PHE A 315 10.49 -2.32 1.33
N THR A 316 9.93 -1.56 0.44
CA THR A 316 10.05 -1.80 -1.02
C THR A 316 11.51 -1.75 -1.49
N HIS A 317 12.27 -0.73 -1.07
CA HIS A 317 13.64 -0.48 -1.54
C HIS A 317 14.70 -0.51 -0.44
N ILE A 318 14.26 -0.57 0.82
CA ILE A 318 15.11 -0.53 2.01
C ILE A 318 14.72 -1.69 2.90
N GLU A 319 15.70 -2.22 3.61
CA GLU A 319 15.54 -3.19 4.66
C GLU A 319 16.18 -2.64 5.93
N TRP A 320 15.43 -2.61 7.02
CA TRP A 320 15.98 -2.28 8.32
C TRP A 320 16.43 -3.54 9.04
N ASP A 321 17.73 -3.60 9.37
CA ASP A 321 18.31 -4.57 10.29
C ASP A 321 18.47 -3.87 11.64
N MET A 322 17.67 -4.29 12.62
CA MET A 322 17.46 -3.53 13.85
C MET A 322 17.98 -4.28 15.06
N THR A 323 18.69 -3.55 15.91
CA THR A 323 18.96 -3.91 17.32
C THR A 323 18.08 -3.03 18.21
N GLY A 324 17.98 -3.35 19.51
CA GLY A 324 17.20 -2.54 20.42
C GLY A 324 17.69 -2.56 21.83
N TRP A 325 17.38 -1.49 22.54
CA TRP A 325 17.58 -1.35 23.99
C TRP A 325 16.29 -0.95 24.67
N GLN A 326 15.97 -1.59 25.78
CA GLN A 326 14.97 -1.09 26.69
C GLN A 326 15.66 -0.28 27.78
N VAL A 327 15.22 0.97 27.95
CA VAL A 327 15.71 1.90 28.95
C VAL A 327 14.57 2.20 29.91
N LEU A 328 14.72 1.80 31.19
CA LEU A 328 13.85 2.22 32.28
C LEU A 328 14.39 3.51 32.84
N ALA A 329 13.64 4.59 32.78
CA ALA A 329 13.95 5.86 33.39
C ALA A 329 13.19 6.02 34.71
N GLU A 330 13.73 6.86 35.62
CA GLU A 330 13.12 7.18 36.92
C GLU A 330 11.76 7.83 36.72
N THR A 331 11.72 8.82 35.83
CA THR A 331 10.48 9.48 35.35
C THR A 331 10.61 9.84 33.88
N LEU A 332 9.49 10.02 33.22
CA LEU A 332 9.44 10.56 31.85
C LEU A 332 9.03 12.05 31.82
N GLU A 333 8.71 12.65 32.94
CA GLU A 333 8.30 14.07 33.02
C GLU A 333 9.42 15.05 32.62
N ASP A 334 10.67 14.64 32.79
CA ASP A 334 11.85 15.44 32.45
C ASP A 334 12.18 15.40 30.95
N LEU A 335 11.38 14.71 30.13
CA LEU A 335 11.58 14.60 28.69
C LEU A 335 11.59 16.01 28.06
N LYS A 336 12.73 16.40 27.52
CA LYS A 336 12.88 17.66 26.78
C LYS A 336 12.18 17.51 25.41
N THR A 337 11.02 18.12 25.29
CA THR A 337 10.20 18.09 24.08
C THR A 337 10.55 19.19 23.09
N ASP A 338 11.25 20.24 23.56
CA ASP A 338 11.68 21.34 22.72
C ASP A 338 13.11 21.11 22.26
N GLY A 339 13.35 21.23 20.95
CA GLY A 339 14.65 21.04 20.30
C GLY A 339 15.76 22.03 20.70
N THR A 340 15.79 22.50 21.95
CA THR A 340 16.86 23.31 22.48
C THR A 340 18.06 22.43 22.82
N LYS A 341 19.18 22.67 22.12
CA LYS A 341 20.48 22.09 22.44
C LYS A 341 20.80 22.36 23.91
N PRO A 342 21.25 21.36 24.69
CA PRO A 342 21.79 21.65 26.01
C PRO A 342 23.06 22.48 25.85
N ALA A 343 23.05 23.68 26.45
CA ALA A 343 24.26 24.48 26.59
C ALA A 343 25.16 23.82 27.65
N GLY A 344 26.15 23.06 27.18
CA GLY A 344 27.17 22.45 28.03
C GLY A 344 28.39 22.06 27.20
N ARG A 345 29.58 22.55 27.57
CA ARG A 345 30.87 22.34 26.91
C ARG A 345 31.11 20.85 26.64
N GLU A 346 31.23 20.49 25.36
CA GLU A 346 31.68 19.16 24.90
C GLU A 346 33.21 19.06 24.99
N PRO A 347 33.78 17.91 25.40
CA PRO A 347 35.20 17.61 25.19
C PRO A 347 35.43 17.30 23.70
N GLU A 348 36.47 17.88 23.14
CA GLU A 348 36.84 17.89 21.72
C GLU A 348 37.06 16.49 21.05
N ALA A 349 37.18 15.44 21.85
CA ALA A 349 37.42 14.06 21.35
C ALA A 349 36.17 13.29 20.89
N ALA A 350 34.95 13.81 21.11
CA ALA A 350 33.70 13.12 20.76
C ALA A 350 33.11 13.52 19.40
N LYS A 351 33.74 14.48 18.70
CA LYS A 351 33.19 15.07 17.47
C LYS A 351 33.05 14.13 16.30
N ASN A 352 33.89 13.09 16.17
CA ASN A 352 33.93 12.25 14.98
C ASN A 352 32.91 11.08 14.93
N ALA A 353 32.27 10.73 16.03
CA ALA A 353 31.28 9.66 16.07
C ALA A 353 29.84 10.18 16.24
N ALA A 354 29.66 11.38 16.81
CA ALA A 354 28.36 11.93 17.17
C ALA A 354 27.71 12.80 16.08
N GLU A 355 28.48 13.28 15.11
CA GLU A 355 27.95 14.16 14.03
C GLU A 355 27.07 13.46 12.98
N ARG A 356 26.97 12.12 13.01
CA ARG A 356 26.16 11.37 12.03
C ARG A 356 24.68 11.19 12.40
N THR A 357 24.20 11.64 13.56
CA THR A 357 22.95 11.08 14.09
C THR A 357 21.91 12.04 14.63
N VAL A 358 22.07 13.33 14.57
CA VAL A 358 21.04 14.27 15.06
C VAL A 358 20.79 15.38 14.05
N SER A 359 20.36 14.99 12.85
CA SER A 359 19.62 15.88 11.97
C SER A 359 18.16 15.47 12.06
N ASP A 360 17.38 16.26 12.74
CA ASP A 360 15.93 16.47 12.70
C ASP A 360 15.28 16.52 14.09
N ALA A 361 15.60 17.57 14.80
CA ALA A 361 14.92 17.97 16.02
C ALA A 361 13.61 18.76 15.72
N SER A 362 12.74 18.27 14.82
CA SER A 362 11.44 18.92 14.56
C SER A 362 10.23 18.00 14.76
N GLY A 363 10.41 16.85 15.39
CA GLY A 363 9.31 15.93 15.68
C GLY A 363 8.72 16.15 17.08
N ALA A 364 7.40 16.25 17.19
CA ALA A 364 6.73 16.25 18.49
C ALA A 364 7.01 14.94 19.23
N TRP A 365 7.23 15.01 20.54
CA TRP A 365 7.37 13.88 21.45
C TRP A 365 6.08 13.66 22.21
N ALA A 366 5.78 12.44 22.59
CA ALA A 366 4.63 12.12 23.44
C ALA A 366 4.97 11.00 24.42
N LEU A 367 4.43 11.14 25.64
CA LEU A 367 4.42 10.12 26.68
C LEU A 367 3.07 9.43 26.63
N VAL A 368 3.07 8.12 26.38
CA VAL A 368 1.83 7.40 26.10
C VAL A 368 1.76 6.10 26.90
N THR A 369 0.58 5.80 27.43
CA THR A 369 0.28 4.48 27.95
C THR A 369 0.09 3.47 26.83
N VAL A 370 0.12 2.17 27.13
CA VAL A 370 -0.17 1.10 26.18
C VAL A 370 -1.51 1.35 25.47
N GLN A 371 -2.56 1.70 26.23
CA GLN A 371 -3.89 1.94 25.68
C GLN A 371 -3.94 3.15 24.73
N GLN A 372 -3.25 4.23 25.08
CA GLN A 372 -3.18 5.41 24.21
C GLN A 372 -2.42 5.09 22.92
N ALA A 373 -1.27 4.40 23.00
CA ALA A 373 -0.51 3.98 21.82
C ALA A 373 -1.35 3.13 20.87
N GLU A 374 -2.14 2.18 21.40
CA GLU A 374 -3.00 1.33 20.59
C GLU A 374 -4.19 2.06 19.95
N ARG A 375 -4.78 3.03 20.65
CA ARG A 375 -6.03 3.67 20.21
C ARG A 375 -5.83 4.95 19.42
N GLN A 376 -4.83 5.76 19.77
CA GLN A 376 -4.70 7.12 19.27
C GLN A 376 -3.55 7.31 18.30
N TYR A 377 -2.44 6.59 18.48
CA TYR A 377 -1.21 6.83 17.72
C TYR A 377 -1.02 5.78 16.62
N ALA A 378 -0.76 6.24 15.40
CA ALA A 378 -0.46 5.36 14.28
C ALA A 378 1.04 5.04 14.28
N ILE A 379 1.43 3.87 14.77
CA ILE A 379 2.82 3.41 14.85
C ILE A 379 3.04 2.32 13.78
N PRO A 380 4.04 2.48 12.87
CA PRO A 380 4.29 1.53 11.81
C PRO A 380 4.62 0.12 12.29
N ALA A 381 4.23 -0.88 11.51
CA ALA A 381 4.54 -2.29 11.77
C ALA A 381 6.05 -2.59 11.85
N ALA A 382 6.90 -1.71 11.36
CA ALA A 382 8.36 -1.80 11.50
C ALA A 382 8.81 -1.94 12.96
N PHE A 383 8.09 -1.33 13.90
CA PHE A 383 8.39 -1.36 15.32
C PHE A 383 7.67 -2.48 16.10
N SER A 384 6.90 -3.34 15.42
CA SER A 384 6.04 -4.35 16.07
C SER A 384 6.78 -5.29 17.03
N ALA A 385 8.02 -5.66 16.72
CA ALA A 385 8.83 -6.53 17.58
C ALA A 385 9.07 -5.89 18.95
N TYR A 386 9.34 -4.61 18.97
CA TYR A 386 9.65 -3.84 20.20
C TYR A 386 8.39 -3.38 20.92
N LEU A 387 7.32 -3.05 20.19
CA LEU A 387 6.02 -2.71 20.78
C LEU A 387 5.42 -3.88 21.57
N LYS A 388 5.64 -5.11 21.12
CA LYS A 388 5.24 -6.31 21.86
C LYS A 388 5.87 -6.39 23.25
N VAL A 389 7.13 -6.01 23.36
CA VAL A 389 7.85 -6.00 24.65
C VAL A 389 7.24 -5.01 25.60
N ALA A 390 6.68 -3.89 25.09
CA ALA A 390 5.93 -2.91 25.86
C ALA A 390 4.46 -3.31 26.13
N GLY A 391 4.03 -4.51 25.71
CA GLY A 391 2.63 -4.95 25.84
C GLY A 391 1.67 -4.34 24.81
N ILE A 392 2.17 -3.57 23.83
CA ILE A 392 1.38 -2.93 22.79
C ILE A 392 1.13 -3.91 21.63
N ARG A 393 -0.13 -4.09 21.24
CA ARG A 393 -0.53 -4.96 20.12
C ARG A 393 -0.92 -4.12 18.89
N PRO A 394 -0.02 -3.94 17.92
CA PRO A 394 -0.35 -3.24 16.68
C PRO A 394 -1.50 -3.93 15.95
N LYS A 395 -2.43 -3.15 15.37
CA LYS A 395 -3.62 -3.70 14.66
C LYS A 395 -3.28 -4.68 13.54
N ALA A 396 -2.15 -4.49 12.86
CA ALA A 396 -1.67 -5.42 11.84
C ALA A 396 -1.42 -6.84 12.37
N MET A 397 -1.07 -6.98 13.65
CA MET A 397 -0.85 -8.28 14.29
C MET A 397 -2.15 -8.97 14.68
N LEU A 398 -3.12 -8.23 15.22
CA LEU A 398 -4.43 -8.76 15.55
C LEU A 398 -5.14 -9.35 14.33
N GLN A 399 -4.88 -8.81 13.15
CA GLN A 399 -5.40 -9.36 11.89
C GLN A 399 -4.66 -10.62 11.43
N LYS A 400 -3.35 -10.71 11.66
CA LYS A 400 -2.57 -11.91 11.34
C LYS A 400 -2.97 -13.07 12.24
N GLU A 401 -3.11 -12.85 13.53
CA GLU A 401 -3.56 -13.85 14.51
C GLU A 401 -5.00 -14.32 14.23
N ARG A 402 -5.91 -13.41 13.84
CA ARG A 402 -7.27 -13.79 13.43
C ARG A 402 -7.29 -14.64 12.15
N LYS A 403 -6.42 -14.36 11.17
CA LYS A 403 -6.28 -15.18 9.96
C LYS A 403 -5.72 -16.57 10.29
N GLU A 404 -4.69 -16.64 11.10
CA GLU A 404 -4.09 -17.92 11.54
C GLU A 404 -5.07 -18.76 12.35
N SER A 405 -5.88 -18.13 13.21
CA SER A 405 -6.94 -18.83 13.97
C SER A 405 -8.11 -19.27 13.09
N ALA A 406 -8.47 -18.48 12.06
CA ALA A 406 -9.51 -18.86 11.11
C ALA A 406 -9.07 -20.02 10.21
N VAL A 407 -7.82 -20.04 9.77
CA VAL A 407 -7.23 -21.16 9.00
C VAL A 407 -7.15 -22.43 9.85
N ARG A 408 -6.79 -22.31 11.13
CA ARG A 408 -6.78 -23.47 12.06
C ARG A 408 -8.19 -24.02 12.30
N LYS A 409 -9.21 -23.16 12.45
CA LYS A 409 -10.61 -23.63 12.59
C LYS A 409 -11.12 -24.32 11.34
N ALA A 410 -10.87 -23.76 10.14
CA ALA A 410 -11.27 -24.40 8.89
C ALA A 410 -10.56 -25.73 8.62
N GLY A 411 -9.31 -25.90 9.10
CA GLY A 411 -8.59 -27.18 9.03
C GLY A 411 -9.08 -28.25 10.00
N TYR A 412 -9.74 -27.87 11.10
CA TYR A 412 -10.33 -28.82 12.07
C TYR A 412 -11.72 -29.32 11.64
N GLU A 413 -12.51 -28.49 10.94
CA GLU A 413 -13.83 -28.89 10.45
C GLU A 413 -13.76 -29.82 9.23
N GLY A 414 -12.64 -29.84 8.50
CA GLY A 414 -12.41 -30.76 7.37
C GLY A 414 -12.01 -32.19 7.76
N CYS A 415 -11.68 -32.46 9.04
CA CYS A 415 -11.26 -33.79 9.52
C CYS A 415 -12.36 -34.56 10.30
N SER A 416 -13.51 -33.95 10.58
CA SER A 416 -14.58 -34.59 11.38
C SER A 416 -15.74 -35.17 10.54
N GLY A 417 -15.61 -35.23 9.22
CA GLY A 417 -16.66 -35.69 8.28
C GLY A 417 -16.43 -37.06 7.63
N SER A 418 -15.65 -37.96 8.24
CA SER A 418 -15.54 -39.34 7.74
C SER A 418 -15.48 -40.32 8.91
N ARG A 419 -16.65 -40.68 9.42
CA ARG A 419 -16.95 -41.94 10.05
C ARG A 419 -18.37 -42.37 9.69
#